data_92858b12a2d01075c5c82bd8f3703e4d
#
_entry.id   92858b12a2d01075c5c82bd8f3703e4d
#
_cell.length_a   1.000
_cell.length_b   1.000
_cell.length_c   1.000
_cell.angle_alpha   90.00
_cell.angle_beta   90.00
_cell.angle_gamma   90.00
#
_symmetry.space_group_name_H-M   'P 1'
#
loop_
_entity.id
_entity.type
_entity.pdbx_description
1 polymer ?
#
loop_
_entity_poly.entity_id
_entity_poly.type
_entity_poly.pdbx_seq_one_letter_code
_entity_poly.pdbx_strand_id
1 'polypeptide(L)' 'MSNDPEWDLQELRDARSMFLRDTDWIVTKSLESGIAIPAEWVTYRQALRDITNTCTSLTDVVWPTKPT' A
#
# COMPACT_ATOMS: atom_id res chain seq x y z
N MET A 1 -9.94 24.71 4.14
CA MET A 1 -9.58 23.37 3.86
C MET A 1 -10.64 22.65 3.07
N SER A 2 -10.26 22.03 2.02
CA SER A 2 -11.20 21.43 1.09
C SER A 2 -11.68 20.08 1.62
N ASN A 3 -13.00 19.86 1.60
CA ASN A 3 -13.59 18.56 1.84
C ASN A 3 -13.89 17.85 0.52
N ASP A 4 -13.14 18.21 -0.52
CA ASP A 4 -13.30 17.67 -1.84
C ASP A 4 -12.92 16.19 -1.84
N PRO A 5 -13.82 15.27 -2.27
CA PRO A 5 -13.52 13.85 -2.35
C PRO A 5 -12.30 13.53 -3.21
N GLU A 6 -12.00 14.35 -4.21
CA GLU A 6 -10.82 14.15 -5.05
C GLU A 6 -9.54 14.33 -4.26
N TRP A 7 -9.51 15.32 -3.34
CA TRP A 7 -8.36 15.55 -2.48
C TRP A 7 -8.16 14.39 -1.52
N ASP A 8 -9.24 13.92 -0.89
CA ASP A 8 -9.15 12.80 0.05
C ASP A 8 -8.62 11.55 -0.63
N LEU A 9 -9.11 11.27 -1.84
CA LEU A 9 -8.65 10.11 -2.59
C LEU A 9 -7.19 10.27 -3.00
N GLN A 10 -6.76 11.46 -3.40
CA GLN A 10 -5.38 11.71 -3.79
C GLN A 10 -4.45 11.55 -2.60
N GLU A 11 -4.81 12.06 -1.43
CA GLU A 11 -4.01 11.87 -0.22
C GLU A 11 -3.89 10.40 0.14
N LEU A 12 -4.97 9.64 -0.01
CA LEU A 12 -4.97 8.21 0.25
C LEU A 12 -4.03 7.48 -0.73
N ARG A 13 -4.08 7.85 -2.00
CA ARG A 13 -3.20 7.25 -3.00
C ARG A 13 -1.74 7.58 -2.74
N ASP A 14 -1.45 8.80 -2.33
CA ASP A 14 -0.09 9.22 -2.02
C ASP A 14 0.46 8.44 -0.83
N ALA A 15 -0.33 8.29 0.23
CA ALA A 15 0.06 7.52 1.39
C ALA A 15 0.29 6.05 1.03
N ARG A 16 -0.62 5.48 0.24
CA ARG A 16 -0.49 4.10 -0.25
C ARG A 16 0.81 3.93 -1.05
N SER A 17 1.10 4.88 -1.92
CA SER A 17 2.32 4.83 -2.74
C SER A 17 3.57 4.85 -1.89
N MET A 18 3.57 5.63 -0.81
CA MET A 18 4.69 5.65 0.13
C MET A 18 4.89 4.28 0.78
N PHE A 19 3.81 3.64 1.22
CA PHE A 19 3.89 2.31 1.82
C PHE A 19 4.36 1.26 0.83
N LEU A 20 3.87 1.32 -0.41
CA LEU A 20 4.32 0.38 -1.45
C LEU A 20 5.79 0.57 -1.76
N ARG A 21 6.23 1.83 -1.87
CA ARG A 21 7.64 2.15 -2.13
C ARG A 21 8.54 1.64 -1.01
N ASP A 22 8.07 1.75 0.23
CA ASP A 22 8.82 1.29 1.39
C ASP A 22 9.10 -0.21 1.35
N THR A 23 8.30 -0.98 0.60
CA THR A 23 8.45 -2.43 0.48
C THR A 23 8.99 -2.86 -0.89
N ASP A 24 9.34 -1.94 -1.78
CA ASP A 24 9.86 -2.29 -3.10
C ASP A 24 11.19 -3.05 -3.02
N TRP A 25 11.97 -2.86 -1.95
CA TRP A 25 13.21 -3.58 -1.74
C TRP A 25 12.99 -5.09 -1.69
N ILE A 26 11.83 -5.54 -1.21
CA ILE A 26 11.50 -6.95 -1.15
C ILE A 26 11.35 -7.52 -2.56
N VAL A 27 10.72 -6.77 -3.45
CA VAL A 27 10.57 -7.17 -4.85
C VAL A 27 11.95 -7.25 -5.52
N THR A 28 12.77 -6.23 -5.33
CA THR A 28 14.12 -6.19 -5.89
C THR A 28 14.96 -7.35 -5.38
N LYS A 29 14.91 -7.60 -4.07
CA LYS A 29 15.65 -8.71 -3.47
C LYS A 29 15.20 -10.05 -4.02
N SER A 30 13.90 -10.23 -4.23
CA SER A 30 13.34 -11.43 -4.81
C SER A 30 13.86 -11.66 -6.22
N LEU A 31 13.87 -10.60 -7.03
CA LEU A 31 14.35 -10.68 -8.41
C LEU A 31 15.85 -11.02 -8.47
N GLU A 32 16.64 -10.43 -7.59
CA GLU A 32 18.09 -10.65 -7.57
C GLU A 32 18.47 -12.03 -7.05
N SER A 33 17.74 -12.53 -6.05
CA SER A 33 18.08 -13.79 -5.40
C SER A 33 17.40 -15.00 -6.03
N GLY A 34 16.35 -14.77 -6.84
CA GLY A 34 15.54 -15.84 -7.40
C GLY A 34 14.63 -16.53 -6.38
N ILE A 35 14.52 -15.95 -5.19
CA ILE A 35 13.65 -16.48 -4.13
C ILE A 35 12.32 -15.75 -4.19
N ALA A 36 11.21 -16.50 -4.15
CA ALA A 36 9.89 -15.91 -4.21
C ALA A 36 9.64 -14.98 -3.00
N ILE A 37 8.83 -13.95 -3.22
CA ILE A 37 8.40 -13.05 -2.16
C ILE A 37 7.57 -13.83 -1.15
N PRO A 38 7.85 -13.71 0.17
CA PRO A 38 7.04 -14.36 1.19
C PRO A 38 5.56 -14.01 1.06
N ALA A 39 4.68 -14.99 1.28
CA ALA A 39 3.24 -14.83 1.08
C ALA A 39 2.65 -13.68 1.91
N GLU A 40 3.14 -13.46 3.12
CA GLU A 40 2.67 -12.39 3.99
C GLU A 40 2.93 -11.00 3.39
N TRP A 41 4.05 -10.84 2.68
CA TRP A 41 4.35 -9.58 2.00
C TRP A 41 3.49 -9.40 0.75
N VAL A 42 3.22 -10.49 0.02
CA VAL A 42 2.32 -10.45 -1.13
C VAL A 42 0.93 -9.99 -0.67
N THR A 43 0.43 -10.57 0.42
CA THR A 43 -0.87 -10.22 0.98
C THR A 43 -0.90 -8.75 1.42
N TYR A 44 0.14 -8.29 2.10
CA TYR A 44 0.24 -6.91 2.55
C TYR A 44 0.22 -5.93 1.37
N ARG A 45 1.04 -6.19 0.36
CA ARG A 45 1.11 -5.31 -0.82
C ARG A 45 -0.20 -5.30 -1.59
N GLN A 46 -0.86 -6.45 -1.69
CA GLN A 46 -2.16 -6.53 -2.36
C GLN A 46 -3.23 -5.76 -1.59
N ALA A 47 -3.23 -5.86 -0.27
CA ALA A 47 -4.14 -5.09 0.57
C ALA A 47 -3.93 -3.58 0.38
N LEU A 48 -2.68 -3.13 0.26
CA LEU A 48 -2.37 -1.73 -0.02
C LEU A 48 -2.92 -1.29 -1.38
N ARG A 49 -2.79 -2.13 -2.39
CA ARG A 49 -3.31 -1.81 -3.72
C ARG A 49 -4.83 -1.69 -3.72
N ASP A 50 -5.49 -2.54 -2.93
CA ASP A 50 -6.96 -2.59 -2.89
C ASP A 50 -7.56 -1.55 -1.96
N ILE A 51 -6.76 -0.84 -1.18
CA ILE A 51 -7.24 0.09 -0.16
C ILE A 51 -8.16 1.18 -0.77
N THR A 52 -7.87 1.63 -1.97
CA THR A 52 -8.68 2.65 -2.65
C THR A 52 -10.00 2.12 -3.17
N ASN A 53 -10.19 0.81 -3.19
CA ASN A 53 -11.46 0.19 -3.58
C ASN A 53 -12.45 0.15 -2.42
N THR A 54 -11.94 0.15 -1.18
CA THR A 54 -12.76 0.04 0.02
C THR A 54 -12.81 1.33 0.82
N CYS A 55 -11.82 2.20 0.66
CA CYS A 55 -11.72 3.46 1.38
C CYS A 55 -11.48 4.60 0.39
N THR A 56 -12.06 5.76 0.68
CA THR A 56 -11.93 6.93 -0.19
C THR A 56 -11.24 8.10 0.50
N SER A 57 -10.90 7.96 1.79
CA SER A 57 -10.24 9.04 2.51
C SER A 57 -9.35 8.49 3.61
N LEU A 58 -8.39 9.29 4.06
CA LEU A 58 -7.50 8.93 5.14
C LEU A 58 -8.21 8.75 6.48
N THR A 59 -9.39 9.36 6.63
CA THR A 59 -10.17 9.23 7.86
C THR A 59 -10.85 7.90 7.99
N ASP A 60 -11.15 7.24 6.87
CA ASP A 60 -11.85 5.95 6.84
C ASP A 60 -10.90 4.78 6.66
N VAL A 61 -9.65 5.05 6.32
CA VAL A 61 -8.73 3.98 5.97
C VAL A 61 -8.26 3.20 7.20
N VAL A 62 -8.22 1.88 7.03
CA VAL A 62 -7.58 0.98 7.99
C VAL A 62 -6.41 0.34 7.26
N TRP A 63 -5.22 0.76 7.62
CA TRP A 63 -4.01 0.26 6.96
C TRP A 63 -3.74 -1.19 7.36
N PRO A 64 -3.35 -2.04 6.40
CA PRO A 64 -2.95 -3.40 6.73
C PRO A 64 -1.70 -3.42 7.60
N THR A 65 -1.57 -4.45 8.41
CA THR A 65 -0.41 -4.60 9.29
C THR A 65 0.80 -5.05 8.47
N LYS A 66 1.89 -4.29 8.58
CA LYS A 66 3.13 -4.60 7.88
C LYS A 66 3.76 -5.87 8.48
N PRO A 67 4.14 -6.85 7.66
CA PRO A 67 4.85 -8.03 8.16
C PRO A 67 6.21 -7.65 8.73
N THR A 68 6.67 -8.40 9.69
CA THR A 68 7.97 -8.17 10.33
C THR A 68 9.01 -9.20 9.89
#